data_4b9d29baf38bbdb4657c18551fb3a1eb
#
_entry.id   4b9d29baf38bbdb4657c18551fb3a1eb
#
_cell.length_a   1.000
_cell.length_b   1.000
_cell.length_c   1.000
_cell.angle_alpha   90.00
_cell.angle_beta   90.00
_cell.angle_gamma   90.00
#
_symmetry.space_group_name_H-M   'P 1'
#
loop_
_entity.id
_entity.type
_entity.pdbx_description
1 polymer ?
#
loop_
_entity_poly.entity_id
_entity_poly.type
_entity_poly.pdbx_seq_one_letter_code
_entity_poly.pdbx_strand_id
1 'polypeptide(L)'
;MKRLTQTLAFCLLTVFTAVAQKNYVSEVWVSDLGNGKYKNPVLYADYSDPDACRVGDDFYMTSSSFNCLPGLQILHSKDLVNWTIIGAAVPNALSPIETPERPEHGNRVWAPAIRHHNGEFYIFWGDPDQGAFMVKAKDPKGPWSEPVLVKAGKGIIDTCPFWDEDGKVYMVHAYAGSRAGLKSVITICELNAEANAAITPSRIIFDGHEAHQTCEGPKMYKRNDYYYIFHPAGGVPTGWQVVLRSKNIYGPYEWKTVLAQGNSPVNGPHQGAWVDTPTGEDWFLHFQDVGAYGRIMHLQPMKWVNDWPVIGIDKDGDGCGEPVLTYKKPNVGQTYPICTPQESDEFDGYTLSPQWQWHANINEKWAYYAGDKSYVRLYSYPVLKEYKNLWDVTNLLLQKTPSDNFTATMKLTFSPNPKLKGERTGLVVMGRDYAGIILENTDKGLILSLIHI
;
A
#
# COMPACT_ATOMS: atom_id res chain seq x y z
N MET A 1 45.85 1.70 -62.99
CA MET A 1 46.13 1.28 -61.63
C MET A 1 45.07 1.90 -60.69
N LYS A 2 44.06 1.11 -60.32
CA LYS A 2 43.04 1.54 -59.35
C LYS A 2 43.46 1.00 -57.96
N ARG A 3 43.67 1.91 -57.00
CA ARG A 3 43.92 1.54 -55.62
C ARG A 3 42.58 1.30 -54.90
N LEU A 4 42.40 0.07 -54.45
CA LEU A 4 41.30 -0.33 -53.52
C LEU A 4 41.72 0.07 -52.12
N THR A 5 40.96 0.95 -51.50
CA THR A 5 41.08 1.27 -50.04
C THR A 5 40.06 0.37 -49.32
N GLN A 6 40.52 -0.59 -48.54
CA GLN A 6 39.69 -1.36 -47.62
C GLN A 6 39.55 -0.59 -46.32
N THR A 7 38.35 -0.20 -45.96
CA THR A 7 38.03 0.39 -44.64
C THR A 7 37.63 -0.76 -43.74
N LEU A 8 38.48 -1.04 -42.73
CA LEU A 8 38.15 -1.97 -41.65
C LEU A 8 37.26 -1.24 -40.66
N ALA A 9 35.99 -1.65 -40.57
CA ALA A 9 35.10 -1.21 -39.52
C ALA A 9 35.33 -2.06 -38.26
N PHE A 10 35.87 -1.47 -37.21
CA PHE A 10 35.99 -2.06 -35.86
C PHE A 10 34.67 -1.88 -35.11
N CYS A 11 33.84 -2.93 -35.03
CA CYS A 11 32.71 -2.96 -34.11
C CYS A 11 33.22 -3.20 -32.68
N LEU A 12 33.25 -2.15 -31.86
CA LEU A 12 33.41 -2.29 -30.41
C LEU A 12 32.09 -2.87 -29.86
N LEU A 13 32.06 -4.14 -29.50
CA LEU A 13 31.03 -4.72 -28.66
C LEU A 13 31.29 -4.25 -27.23
N THR A 14 30.60 -3.24 -26.75
CA THR A 14 30.50 -2.95 -25.31
C THR A 14 29.61 -3.97 -24.66
N VAL A 15 30.22 -4.94 -23.99
CA VAL A 15 29.52 -5.86 -23.10
C VAL A 15 29.15 -5.08 -21.83
N PHE A 16 27.91 -4.61 -21.76
CA PHE A 16 27.35 -4.15 -20.49
C PHE A 16 27.17 -5.39 -19.61
N THR A 17 28.06 -5.63 -18.69
CA THR A 17 27.82 -6.51 -17.56
C THR A 17 26.80 -5.81 -16.66
N ALA A 18 25.53 -6.18 -16.77
CA ALA A 18 24.55 -5.83 -15.77
C ALA A 18 25.01 -6.50 -14.46
N VAL A 19 25.56 -5.71 -13.55
CA VAL A 19 25.74 -6.15 -12.16
C VAL A 19 24.33 -6.37 -11.63
N ALA A 20 23.95 -7.60 -11.41
CA ALA A 20 22.67 -7.94 -10.79
C ALA A 20 22.66 -7.23 -9.42
N GLN A 21 21.77 -6.29 -9.25
CA GLN A 21 21.59 -5.59 -7.97
C GLN A 21 21.28 -6.67 -6.93
N LYS A 22 22.10 -6.79 -5.91
CA LYS A 22 21.89 -7.77 -4.83
C LYS A 22 20.56 -7.46 -4.16
N ASN A 23 19.66 -8.42 -4.09
CA ASN A 23 18.40 -8.26 -3.39
C ASN A 23 18.65 -7.87 -1.94
N TYR A 24 17.93 -6.87 -1.45
CA TYR A 24 17.93 -6.53 -0.04
C TYR A 24 17.19 -7.61 0.75
N VAL A 25 17.75 -8.01 1.88
CA VAL A 25 17.13 -8.97 2.82
C VAL A 25 17.24 -8.35 4.21
N SER A 26 16.12 -8.18 4.87
CA SER A 26 16.02 -7.63 6.22
C SER A 26 16.77 -8.49 7.24
N GLU A 27 17.42 -7.86 8.20
CA GLU A 27 17.96 -8.52 9.40
C GLU A 27 16.93 -8.58 10.54
N VAL A 28 15.76 -7.93 10.35
CA VAL A 28 14.71 -7.80 11.37
C VAL A 28 13.60 -8.81 11.14
N TRP A 29 13.01 -8.82 9.93
CA TRP A 29 11.90 -9.70 9.59
C TRP A 29 12.02 -10.26 8.18
N VAL A 30 12.07 -11.58 8.07
CA VAL A 30 12.03 -12.32 6.81
C VAL A 30 10.89 -13.34 6.89
N SER A 31 9.94 -13.23 5.97
CA SER A 31 8.80 -14.14 5.90
C SER A 31 9.16 -15.49 5.28
N ASP A 32 10.00 -15.49 4.25
CA ASP A 32 10.46 -16.72 3.59
C ASP A 32 11.41 -17.50 4.50
N LEU A 33 11.06 -18.74 4.82
CA LEU A 33 11.84 -19.60 5.72
C LEU A 33 12.98 -20.36 5.02
N GLY A 34 13.16 -20.18 3.71
CA GLY A 34 14.22 -20.84 2.91
C GLY A 34 14.04 -22.34 2.70
N ASN A 35 12.95 -22.93 3.17
CA ASN A 35 12.66 -24.37 3.14
C ASN A 35 11.36 -24.73 2.41
N GLY A 36 10.88 -23.85 1.52
CA GLY A 36 9.63 -24.01 0.80
C GLY A 36 8.38 -23.60 1.60
N LYS A 37 8.57 -22.99 2.76
CA LYS A 37 7.51 -22.45 3.62
C LYS A 37 7.72 -20.96 3.85
N TYR A 38 6.64 -20.29 4.26
CA TYR A 38 6.67 -18.92 4.75
C TYR A 38 5.98 -18.82 6.11
N LYS A 39 6.28 -17.75 6.84
CA LYS A 39 5.58 -17.34 8.06
C LYS A 39 4.85 -16.01 7.84
N ASN A 40 3.67 -15.87 8.43
CA ASN A 40 2.94 -14.62 8.51
C ASN A 40 3.41 -13.77 9.70
N PRO A 41 3.33 -12.43 9.61
CA PRO A 41 2.91 -11.68 8.43
C PRO A 41 3.93 -11.76 7.29
N VAL A 42 3.47 -11.71 6.04
CA VAL A 42 4.40 -11.67 4.88
C VAL A 42 5.12 -10.32 4.80
N LEU A 43 4.51 -9.24 5.30
CA LEU A 43 5.15 -7.95 5.54
C LEU A 43 4.80 -7.49 6.96
N TYR A 44 5.81 -7.34 7.81
CA TYR A 44 5.64 -6.88 9.19
C TYR A 44 5.81 -5.36 9.27
N ALA A 45 5.03 -4.64 8.47
CA ALA A 45 5.02 -3.19 8.43
C ALA A 45 3.60 -2.70 8.12
N ASP A 46 3.32 -1.42 8.33
CA ASP A 46 2.01 -0.83 8.06
C ASP A 46 1.73 -0.74 6.56
N TYR A 47 1.08 -1.77 6.02
CA TYR A 47 0.52 -1.79 4.68
C TYR A 47 -1.00 -1.93 4.77
N SER A 48 -1.62 -0.87 5.32
CA SER A 48 -3.07 -0.79 5.52
C SER A 48 -3.85 -1.04 4.24
N ASP A 49 -4.94 -1.81 4.35
CA ASP A 49 -5.93 -1.99 3.29
C ASP A 49 -5.30 -2.44 1.96
N PRO A 50 -4.49 -3.51 1.93
CA PRO A 50 -3.77 -3.91 0.75
C PRO A 50 -4.70 -4.39 -0.37
N ASP A 51 -4.35 -4.06 -1.60
CA ASP A 51 -4.91 -4.68 -2.78
C ASP A 51 -3.81 -5.07 -3.76
N ALA A 52 -3.99 -6.18 -4.46
CA ALA A 52 -2.99 -6.74 -5.35
C ALA A 52 -3.59 -7.27 -6.64
N CYS A 53 -2.78 -7.29 -7.70
CA CYS A 53 -3.11 -7.94 -8.96
C CYS A 53 -1.90 -8.70 -9.50
N ARG A 54 -2.17 -9.71 -10.34
CA ARG A 54 -1.17 -10.44 -11.10
C ARG A 54 -1.16 -10.00 -12.56
N VAL A 55 0.06 -9.84 -13.10
CA VAL A 55 0.26 -9.59 -14.55
C VAL A 55 1.35 -10.54 -15.05
N GLY A 56 0.96 -11.56 -15.80
CA GLY A 56 1.88 -12.64 -16.17
C GLY A 56 2.40 -13.40 -14.93
N ASP A 57 3.72 -13.39 -14.73
CA ASP A 57 4.38 -14.02 -13.58
C ASP A 57 4.68 -13.03 -12.44
N ASP A 58 4.19 -11.82 -12.54
CA ASP A 58 4.48 -10.74 -11.59
C ASP A 58 3.24 -10.38 -10.76
N PHE A 59 3.46 -10.10 -9.48
CA PHE A 59 2.45 -9.62 -8.55
C PHE A 59 2.77 -8.19 -8.15
N TYR A 60 1.75 -7.35 -8.16
CA TYR A 60 1.85 -5.95 -7.77
C TYR A 60 0.85 -5.65 -6.68
N MET A 61 1.28 -4.89 -5.68
CA MET A 61 0.46 -4.53 -4.53
C MET A 61 0.62 -3.05 -4.21
N THR A 62 -0.44 -2.44 -3.71
CA THR A 62 -0.43 -1.11 -3.10
C THR A 62 -1.29 -1.10 -1.83
N SER A 63 -1.16 -0.04 -1.03
CA SER A 63 -1.87 0.10 0.24
C SER A 63 -2.21 1.56 0.53
N SER A 64 -3.05 1.81 1.51
CA SER A 64 -3.33 3.16 2.02
C SER A 64 -2.05 3.88 2.40
N SER A 65 -1.90 5.12 1.98
CA SER A 65 -0.77 5.99 2.36
C SER A 65 -1.21 7.23 3.12
N PHE A 66 -2.50 7.42 3.28
CA PHE A 66 -3.10 8.56 3.98
C PHE A 66 -2.53 9.89 3.48
N ASN A 67 -1.94 10.67 4.36
CA ASN A 67 -1.33 11.97 4.05
C ASN A 67 0.16 11.90 3.70
N CYS A 68 0.78 10.71 3.70
CA CYS A 68 2.22 10.58 3.44
C CYS A 68 2.55 10.61 1.95
N LEU A 69 3.66 11.28 1.58
CA LEU A 69 4.17 11.38 0.22
C LEU A 69 5.64 10.93 0.10
N PRO A 70 6.02 10.24 -0.98
CA PRO A 70 5.19 9.73 -2.08
C PRO A 70 4.09 8.77 -1.61
N GLY A 71 2.88 8.96 -2.13
CA GLY A 71 1.72 8.12 -1.76
C GLY A 71 1.55 6.91 -2.67
N LEU A 72 0.77 5.92 -2.22
CA LEU A 72 0.50 4.68 -2.95
C LEU A 72 1.80 3.99 -3.38
N GLN A 73 2.63 3.59 -2.40
CA GLN A 73 3.82 2.78 -2.69
C GLN A 73 3.42 1.53 -3.46
N ILE A 74 4.20 1.21 -4.50
CA ILE A 74 4.01 0.01 -5.31
C ILE A 74 5.02 -1.03 -4.89
N LEU A 75 4.53 -2.18 -4.47
CA LEU A 75 5.34 -3.34 -4.15
C LEU A 75 5.24 -4.37 -5.28
N HIS A 76 6.32 -5.08 -5.50
CA HIS A 76 6.44 -6.11 -6.51
C HIS A 76 6.92 -7.41 -5.88
N SER A 77 6.34 -8.52 -6.31
CA SER A 77 6.73 -9.88 -5.94
C SER A 77 6.64 -10.82 -7.13
N LYS A 78 7.39 -11.91 -7.07
CA LYS A 78 7.29 -13.04 -8.01
C LYS A 78 6.61 -14.27 -7.39
N ASP A 79 6.34 -14.25 -6.07
CA ASP A 79 5.86 -15.42 -5.34
C ASP A 79 4.92 -15.10 -4.18
N LEU A 80 4.44 -13.86 -4.06
CA LEU A 80 3.55 -13.36 -3.00
C LEU A 80 4.17 -13.35 -1.58
N VAL A 81 5.41 -13.81 -1.42
CA VAL A 81 6.12 -13.90 -0.13
C VAL A 81 7.27 -12.92 -0.07
N ASN A 82 8.04 -12.85 -1.15
CA ASN A 82 9.22 -12.00 -1.29
C ASN A 82 8.84 -10.71 -2.02
N TRP A 83 8.80 -9.59 -1.29
CA TRP A 83 8.33 -8.30 -1.80
C TRP A 83 9.44 -7.26 -1.82
N THR A 84 9.41 -6.36 -2.80
CA THR A 84 10.28 -5.18 -2.89
C THR A 84 9.45 -3.96 -3.24
N ILE A 85 9.83 -2.77 -2.76
CA ILE A 85 9.20 -1.51 -3.16
C ILE A 85 9.85 -1.05 -4.46
N ILE A 86 9.05 -0.81 -5.49
CA ILE A 86 9.55 -0.44 -6.83
C ILE A 86 9.23 1.01 -7.24
N GLY A 87 8.42 1.71 -6.46
CA GLY A 87 8.02 3.10 -6.72
C GLY A 87 6.80 3.51 -5.94
N ALA A 88 6.17 4.60 -6.38
CA ALA A 88 4.92 5.11 -5.83
C ALA A 88 4.05 5.71 -6.94
N ALA A 89 2.73 5.55 -6.83
CA ALA A 89 1.80 5.99 -7.86
C ALA A 89 1.40 7.47 -7.73
N VAL A 90 1.56 8.06 -6.56
CA VAL A 90 1.29 9.48 -6.30
C VAL A 90 2.56 10.14 -5.75
N PRO A 91 3.50 10.53 -6.62
CA PRO A 91 4.81 10.96 -6.17
C PRO A 91 4.85 12.39 -5.60
N ASN A 92 4.00 13.31 -6.07
CA ASN A 92 4.20 14.75 -5.83
C ASN A 92 3.07 15.41 -5.04
N ALA A 93 1.83 15.00 -5.23
CA ALA A 93 0.68 15.60 -4.56
C ALA A 93 -0.44 14.58 -4.39
N LEU A 94 -1.09 14.58 -3.24
CA LEU A 94 -2.13 13.60 -2.90
C LEU A 94 -3.44 13.84 -3.66
N SER A 95 -3.65 15.04 -4.14
CA SER A 95 -4.88 15.47 -4.81
C SER A 95 -4.58 16.70 -5.67
N PRO A 96 -5.28 16.89 -6.80
CA PRO A 96 -5.25 18.16 -7.53
C PRO A 96 -5.93 19.30 -6.75
N ILE A 97 -6.65 18.99 -5.69
CA ILE A 97 -7.29 19.97 -4.82
C ILE A 97 -6.24 20.45 -3.80
N GLU A 98 -6.21 21.78 -3.58
CA GLU A 98 -5.31 22.41 -2.62
C GLU A 98 -5.40 21.73 -1.24
N THR A 99 -4.25 21.44 -0.65
CA THR A 99 -4.14 20.80 0.66
C THR A 99 -3.48 21.75 1.64
N PRO A 100 -3.87 21.72 2.93
CA PRO A 100 -3.27 22.58 3.94
C PRO A 100 -1.78 22.26 4.15
N GLU A 101 -1.02 23.23 4.62
CA GLU A 101 0.41 23.07 4.90
C GLU A 101 0.70 22.06 6.02
N ARG A 102 -0.24 21.88 6.96
CA ARG A 102 -0.10 20.93 8.08
C ARG A 102 -0.52 19.52 7.70
N PRO A 103 0.01 18.48 8.35
CA PRO A 103 -0.42 17.11 8.11
C PRO A 103 -1.91 16.92 8.38
N GLU A 104 -2.57 16.15 7.54
CA GLU A 104 -3.97 15.77 7.68
C GLU A 104 -4.09 14.30 8.07
N HIS A 105 -3.60 13.99 9.25
CA HIS A 105 -3.46 12.63 9.78
C HIS A 105 -4.69 11.75 9.55
N GLY A 106 -4.47 10.58 8.97
CA GLY A 106 -5.51 9.60 8.69
C GLY A 106 -6.52 10.01 7.62
N ASN A 107 -6.29 11.10 6.87
CA ASN A 107 -7.11 11.51 5.72
C ASN A 107 -6.39 11.23 4.40
N ARG A 108 -6.98 11.62 3.28
CA ARG A 108 -6.52 11.56 1.90
C ARG A 108 -6.62 10.18 1.27
N VAL A 109 -5.56 9.40 1.19
CA VAL A 109 -5.51 8.17 0.40
C VAL A 109 -5.91 6.96 1.24
N TRP A 110 -7.18 6.56 1.12
CA TRP A 110 -7.73 5.38 1.80
C TRP A 110 -7.93 4.22 0.85
N ALA A 111 -7.69 3.01 1.34
CA ALA A 111 -8.06 1.72 0.79
C ALA A 111 -8.07 1.64 -0.75
N PRO A 112 -6.90 1.62 -1.39
CA PRO A 112 -6.81 1.57 -2.84
C PRO A 112 -7.24 0.23 -3.41
N ALA A 113 -7.55 0.23 -4.72
CA ALA A 113 -7.64 -0.97 -5.54
C ALA A 113 -6.72 -0.84 -6.74
N ILE A 114 -5.85 -1.83 -6.96
CA ILE A 114 -4.99 -1.92 -8.13
C ILE A 114 -5.52 -2.96 -9.12
N ARG A 115 -5.66 -2.58 -10.38
CA ARG A 115 -6.10 -3.46 -11.47
C ARG A 115 -5.21 -3.27 -12.68
N HIS A 116 -5.10 -4.30 -13.50
CA HIS A 116 -4.47 -4.23 -14.81
C HIS A 116 -5.50 -4.53 -15.89
N HIS A 117 -5.68 -3.62 -16.82
CA HIS A 117 -6.62 -3.77 -17.94
C HIS A 117 -6.04 -3.16 -19.21
N ASN A 118 -6.12 -3.90 -20.33
CA ASN A 118 -5.66 -3.48 -21.66
C ASN A 118 -4.23 -2.89 -21.69
N GLY A 119 -3.30 -3.49 -20.93
CA GLY A 119 -1.89 -3.10 -20.90
C GLY A 119 -1.59 -1.87 -20.04
N GLU A 120 -2.54 -1.41 -19.24
CA GLU A 120 -2.36 -0.32 -18.28
C GLU A 120 -2.72 -0.78 -16.87
N PHE A 121 -1.99 -0.28 -15.87
CA PHE A 121 -2.35 -0.36 -14.46
C PHE A 121 -3.25 0.80 -14.10
N TYR A 122 -4.24 0.53 -13.27
CA TYR A 122 -5.17 1.50 -12.70
C TYR A 122 -5.15 1.35 -11.19
N ILE A 123 -5.04 2.46 -10.47
CA ILE A 123 -5.24 2.50 -9.03
C ILE A 123 -6.35 3.48 -8.74
N PHE A 124 -7.37 2.98 -8.04
CA PHE A 124 -8.48 3.76 -7.52
C PHE A 124 -8.36 3.85 -6.00
N TRP A 125 -8.72 4.97 -5.43
CA TRP A 125 -8.81 5.13 -3.97
C TRP A 125 -9.93 6.08 -3.58
N GLY A 126 -10.35 6.03 -2.31
CA GLY A 126 -11.25 6.99 -1.71
C GLY A 126 -10.49 8.06 -0.95
N ASP A 127 -10.81 9.32 -1.21
CA ASP A 127 -10.56 10.41 -0.28
C ASP A 127 -11.89 10.67 0.45
N PRO A 128 -11.96 10.45 1.77
CA PRO A 128 -13.25 10.49 2.49
C PRO A 128 -13.91 11.86 2.50
N ASP A 129 -13.17 12.93 2.22
CA ASP A 129 -13.68 14.29 2.21
C ASP A 129 -13.98 14.81 0.79
N GLN A 130 -13.42 14.20 -0.25
CA GLN A 130 -13.52 14.64 -1.64
C GLN A 130 -14.26 13.66 -2.56
N GLY A 131 -13.96 12.34 -2.44
CA GLY A 131 -14.58 11.30 -3.28
C GLY A 131 -13.61 10.28 -3.83
N ALA A 132 -13.97 9.65 -4.94
CA ALA A 132 -13.19 8.63 -5.62
C ALA A 132 -12.17 9.24 -6.58
N PHE A 133 -10.91 8.85 -6.47
CA PHE A 133 -9.83 9.24 -7.36
C PHE A 133 -9.25 8.04 -8.09
N MET A 134 -8.53 8.30 -9.19
CA MET A 134 -7.75 7.30 -9.92
C MET A 134 -6.46 7.89 -10.49
N VAL A 135 -5.46 7.01 -10.66
CA VAL A 135 -4.28 7.21 -11.51
C VAL A 135 -4.07 5.97 -12.37
N LYS A 136 -3.36 6.13 -13.49
CA LYS A 136 -2.98 5.00 -14.34
C LYS A 136 -1.57 5.12 -14.90
N ALA A 137 -0.97 3.97 -15.26
CA ALA A 137 0.35 3.88 -15.88
C ALA A 137 0.47 2.60 -16.73
N LYS A 138 1.34 2.63 -17.73
CA LYS A 138 1.73 1.42 -18.49
C LYS A 138 2.78 0.58 -17.75
N ASP A 139 3.70 1.24 -17.08
CA ASP A 139 4.72 0.60 -16.24
C ASP A 139 4.36 0.82 -14.76
N PRO A 140 4.33 -0.21 -13.92
CA PRO A 140 4.02 -0.05 -12.49
C PRO A 140 5.05 0.80 -11.74
N LYS A 141 6.24 1.00 -12.30
CA LYS A 141 7.23 1.96 -11.78
C LYS A 141 6.90 3.41 -12.16
N GLY A 142 5.94 3.63 -13.04
CA GLY A 142 5.57 4.93 -13.58
C GLY A 142 6.25 5.27 -14.92
N PRO A 143 6.09 6.49 -15.42
CA PRO A 143 5.35 7.56 -14.75
C PRO A 143 3.85 7.27 -14.67
N TRP A 144 3.26 7.59 -13.54
CA TRP A 144 1.82 7.55 -13.33
C TRP A 144 1.18 8.86 -13.78
N SER A 145 -0.10 8.79 -14.19
CA SER A 145 -0.87 10.00 -14.51
C SER A 145 -1.07 10.87 -13.26
N GLU A 146 -1.42 12.13 -13.47
CA GLU A 146 -1.96 12.97 -12.40
C GLU A 146 -3.26 12.36 -11.85
N PRO A 147 -3.57 12.55 -10.55
CA PRO A 147 -4.82 12.09 -9.96
C PRO A 147 -6.05 12.71 -10.63
N VAL A 148 -7.02 11.87 -10.97
CA VAL A 148 -8.29 12.28 -11.55
C VAL A 148 -9.42 12.01 -10.57
N LEU A 149 -10.28 13.02 -10.29
CA LEU A 149 -11.49 12.85 -9.50
C LEU A 149 -12.57 12.16 -10.35
N VAL A 150 -12.76 10.87 -10.15
CA VAL A 150 -13.71 10.03 -10.89
C VAL A 150 -15.16 10.30 -10.46
N LYS A 151 -15.37 10.50 -9.16
CA LYS A 151 -16.69 10.75 -8.57
C LYS A 151 -16.54 11.61 -7.32
N ALA A 152 -17.07 12.82 -7.36
CA ALA A 152 -17.14 13.69 -6.20
C ALA A 152 -18.19 13.19 -5.19
N GLY A 153 -17.89 13.28 -3.90
CA GLY A 153 -18.84 12.98 -2.83
C GLY A 153 -18.16 12.65 -1.51
N LYS A 154 -18.59 13.32 -0.44
CA LYS A 154 -18.11 13.04 0.91
C LYS A 154 -18.46 11.62 1.35
N GLY A 155 -17.50 10.95 1.95
CA GLY A 155 -17.65 9.62 2.51
C GLY A 155 -17.52 8.49 1.51
N ILE A 156 -17.29 8.75 0.21
CA ILE A 156 -16.97 7.68 -0.76
C ILE A 156 -15.59 7.13 -0.40
N ILE A 157 -15.54 5.83 -0.09
CA ILE A 157 -14.31 5.11 0.29
C ILE A 157 -14.22 3.76 -0.42
N ASP A 158 -13.05 3.14 -0.40
CA ASP A 158 -12.80 1.74 -0.78
C ASP A 158 -13.22 1.43 -2.22
N THR A 159 -12.87 2.29 -3.12
CA THR A 159 -13.30 2.22 -4.53
C THR A 159 -12.56 1.15 -5.29
N CYS A 160 -13.27 0.28 -6.02
CA CYS A 160 -12.68 -0.76 -6.86
C CYS A 160 -13.31 -0.76 -8.25
N PRO A 161 -12.53 -0.53 -9.32
CA PRO A 161 -13.04 -0.60 -10.69
C PRO A 161 -13.17 -2.05 -11.14
N PHE A 162 -14.10 -2.29 -12.04
CA PHE A 162 -14.35 -3.58 -12.67
C PHE A 162 -14.75 -3.40 -14.14
N TRP A 163 -14.02 -4.04 -15.04
CA TRP A 163 -14.32 -4.12 -16.47
C TRP A 163 -15.06 -5.43 -16.75
N ASP A 164 -16.27 -5.34 -17.23
CA ASP A 164 -17.08 -6.52 -17.56
C ASP A 164 -16.95 -6.91 -19.02
N GLU A 165 -17.32 -8.15 -19.32
CA GLU A 165 -17.33 -8.72 -20.67
C GLU A 165 -18.36 -8.08 -21.61
N ASP A 166 -19.34 -7.37 -21.07
CA ASP A 166 -20.31 -6.57 -21.81
C ASP A 166 -19.72 -5.25 -22.38
N GLY A 167 -18.44 -4.98 -22.05
CA GLY A 167 -17.73 -3.77 -22.46
C GLY A 167 -17.98 -2.56 -21.57
N LYS A 168 -18.75 -2.69 -20.51
CA LYS A 168 -18.97 -1.63 -19.52
C LYS A 168 -17.93 -1.66 -18.42
N VAL A 169 -17.76 -0.50 -17.79
CA VAL A 169 -16.88 -0.33 -16.63
C VAL A 169 -17.74 0.06 -15.43
N TYR A 170 -17.49 -0.60 -14.32
CA TYR A 170 -18.20 -0.37 -13.07
C TYR A 170 -17.22 0.03 -11.97
N MET A 171 -17.74 0.67 -10.94
CA MET A 171 -17.01 0.91 -9.70
C MET A 171 -17.88 0.53 -8.53
N VAL A 172 -17.42 -0.44 -7.73
CA VAL A 172 -18.00 -0.72 -6.41
C VAL A 172 -17.29 0.14 -5.36
N HIS A 173 -18.02 0.56 -4.33
CA HIS A 173 -17.48 1.35 -3.24
C HIS A 173 -18.32 1.24 -1.97
N ALA A 174 -17.78 1.69 -0.84
CA ALA A 174 -18.46 1.83 0.43
C ALA A 174 -18.60 3.30 0.83
N TYR A 175 -19.16 3.52 2.03
CA TYR A 175 -19.27 4.84 2.63
C TYR A 175 -18.71 4.89 4.05
N ALA A 176 -17.95 5.94 4.36
CA ALA A 176 -17.51 6.27 5.70
C ALA A 176 -18.62 6.98 6.47
N GLY A 177 -19.18 6.34 7.50
CA GLY A 177 -20.26 6.91 8.32
C GLY A 177 -19.92 8.25 8.95
N SER A 178 -18.65 8.46 9.30
CA SER A 178 -18.16 9.73 9.87
C SER A 178 -18.20 10.92 8.91
N ARG A 179 -18.39 10.68 7.60
CA ARG A 179 -18.42 11.71 6.54
C ARG A 179 -19.77 11.76 5.83
N ALA A 180 -20.33 10.59 5.47
CA ALA A 180 -21.57 10.48 4.71
C ALA A 180 -22.82 10.35 5.58
N GLY A 181 -22.67 10.04 6.89
CA GLY A 181 -23.80 9.64 7.74
C GLY A 181 -24.40 8.27 7.38
N LEU A 182 -23.80 7.57 6.41
CA LEU A 182 -24.17 6.24 5.92
C LEU A 182 -22.94 5.31 6.01
N LYS A 183 -23.14 4.08 6.43
CA LYS A 183 -22.10 3.02 6.45
C LYS A 183 -22.77 1.64 6.26
N SER A 184 -21.98 0.60 6.28
CA SER A 184 -22.47 -0.81 6.23
C SER A 184 -23.28 -1.13 4.97
N VAL A 185 -22.95 -0.50 3.85
CA VAL A 185 -23.55 -0.76 2.55
C VAL A 185 -22.48 -0.86 1.47
N ILE A 186 -22.68 -1.76 0.51
CA ILE A 186 -21.89 -1.80 -0.72
C ILE A 186 -22.71 -1.22 -1.86
N THR A 187 -22.09 -0.34 -2.62
CA THR A 187 -22.72 0.36 -3.74
C THR A 187 -21.96 0.13 -5.04
N ILE A 188 -22.66 0.34 -6.16
CA ILE A 188 -22.09 0.27 -7.51
C ILE A 188 -22.55 1.44 -8.35
N CYS A 189 -21.69 1.94 -9.23
CA CYS A 189 -22.05 2.85 -10.32
C CYS A 189 -21.34 2.44 -11.60
N GLU A 190 -21.83 2.90 -12.77
CA GLU A 190 -21.15 2.76 -14.05
C GLU A 190 -20.17 3.92 -14.26
N LEU A 191 -19.01 3.61 -14.84
CA LEU A 191 -18.01 4.56 -15.29
C LEU A 191 -18.07 4.69 -16.82
N ASN A 192 -17.49 5.76 -17.35
CA ASN A 192 -17.20 5.86 -18.78
C ASN A 192 -16.14 4.83 -19.23
N ALA A 193 -15.98 4.66 -20.54
CA ALA A 193 -15.06 3.67 -21.11
C ALA A 193 -13.58 3.87 -20.69
N GLU A 194 -13.19 5.11 -20.44
CA GLU A 194 -11.84 5.49 -19.96
C GLU A 194 -11.66 5.26 -18.45
N ALA A 195 -12.71 4.83 -17.76
CA ALA A 195 -12.74 4.60 -16.31
C ALA A 195 -12.37 5.84 -15.45
N ASN A 196 -12.51 7.05 -16.00
CA ASN A 196 -12.08 8.29 -15.35
C ASN A 196 -13.25 9.21 -14.90
N ALA A 197 -14.51 8.79 -15.13
CA ALA A 197 -15.69 9.52 -14.68
C ALA A 197 -16.87 8.58 -14.41
N ALA A 198 -17.55 8.75 -13.28
CA ALA A 198 -18.82 8.08 -13.02
C ALA A 198 -19.93 8.69 -13.89
N ILE A 199 -20.66 7.84 -14.62
CA ILE A 199 -21.73 8.26 -15.53
C ILE A 199 -23.15 7.97 -14.99
N THR A 200 -23.22 7.22 -13.86
CA THR A 200 -24.50 6.95 -13.18
C THR A 200 -24.42 7.30 -11.69
N PRO A 201 -25.56 7.56 -11.03
CA PRO A 201 -25.62 7.58 -9.57
C PRO A 201 -25.20 6.23 -8.97
N SER A 202 -24.70 6.25 -7.73
CA SER A 202 -24.42 5.01 -6.98
C SER A 202 -25.73 4.36 -6.53
N ARG A 203 -25.80 3.03 -6.69
CA ARG A 203 -26.92 2.19 -6.25
C ARG A 203 -26.43 1.23 -5.19
N ILE A 204 -27.16 1.12 -4.06
CA ILE A 204 -26.89 0.09 -3.04
C ILE A 204 -27.23 -1.28 -3.65
N ILE A 205 -26.29 -2.21 -3.59
CA ILE A 205 -26.44 -3.60 -4.08
C ILE A 205 -26.38 -4.61 -2.94
N PHE A 206 -25.86 -4.19 -1.77
CA PHE A 206 -25.85 -4.99 -0.56
C PHE A 206 -26.02 -4.10 0.67
N ASP A 207 -26.90 -4.52 1.58
CA ASP A 207 -27.13 -3.88 2.88
C ASP A 207 -26.67 -4.84 3.99
N GLY A 208 -25.60 -4.45 4.69
CA GLY A 208 -25.00 -5.25 5.76
C GLY A 208 -25.44 -4.87 7.17
N HIS A 209 -26.39 -3.96 7.35
CA HIS A 209 -26.75 -3.46 8.67
C HIS A 209 -27.20 -4.56 9.66
N GLU A 210 -27.85 -5.63 9.19
CA GLU A 210 -28.30 -6.71 10.05
C GLU A 210 -27.19 -7.74 10.32
N ALA A 211 -26.57 -8.28 9.26
CA ALA A 211 -25.67 -9.44 9.37
C ALA A 211 -24.18 -9.07 9.35
N HIS A 212 -23.80 -7.98 8.68
CA HIS A 212 -22.41 -7.61 8.39
C HIS A 212 -22.17 -6.12 8.64
N GLN A 213 -22.42 -5.69 9.88
CA GLN A 213 -22.19 -4.30 10.28
C GLN A 213 -20.76 -3.88 9.97
N THR A 214 -20.60 -2.62 9.55
CA THR A 214 -19.32 -2.07 9.10
C THR A 214 -18.77 -2.84 7.89
N CYS A 215 -19.65 -3.29 6.97
CA CYS A 215 -19.19 -3.81 5.69
C CYS A 215 -18.64 -2.64 4.85
N GLU A 216 -17.43 -2.84 4.34
CA GLU A 216 -16.63 -1.85 3.61
C GLU A 216 -15.63 -2.58 2.70
N GLY A 217 -14.64 -1.93 2.13
CA GLY A 217 -13.53 -2.57 1.41
C GLY A 217 -13.88 -3.45 0.21
N PRO A 218 -14.93 -3.18 -0.60
CA PRO A 218 -15.35 -4.12 -1.64
C PRO A 218 -14.29 -4.26 -2.73
N LYS A 219 -13.97 -5.52 -3.09
CA LYS A 219 -13.16 -5.87 -4.24
C LYS A 219 -13.98 -6.78 -5.16
N MET A 220 -14.19 -6.32 -6.40
CA MET A 220 -15.06 -7.01 -7.34
C MET A 220 -14.24 -7.87 -8.32
N TYR A 221 -14.75 -9.10 -8.54
CA TYR A 221 -14.19 -10.09 -9.45
C TYR A 221 -15.29 -10.83 -10.20
N LYS A 222 -14.92 -11.52 -11.29
CA LYS A 222 -15.80 -12.44 -12.00
C LYS A 222 -15.11 -13.81 -12.10
N ARG A 223 -15.84 -14.86 -11.84
CA ARG A 223 -15.37 -16.24 -12.00
C ARG A 223 -16.54 -17.12 -12.41
N ASN A 224 -16.36 -17.87 -13.48
CA ASN A 224 -17.44 -18.62 -14.11
C ASN A 224 -18.60 -17.65 -14.44
N ASP A 225 -19.84 -18.02 -14.09
CA ASP A 225 -21.03 -17.20 -14.35
C ASP A 225 -21.39 -16.25 -13.18
N TYR A 226 -20.48 -16.06 -12.21
CA TYR A 226 -20.76 -15.29 -11.02
C TYR A 226 -19.90 -14.04 -10.90
N TYR A 227 -20.53 -12.96 -10.46
CA TYR A 227 -19.89 -11.79 -9.89
C TYR A 227 -19.64 -12.03 -8.41
N TYR A 228 -18.43 -11.75 -7.95
CA TYR A 228 -18.02 -11.87 -6.57
C TYR A 228 -17.59 -10.51 -6.03
N ILE A 229 -18.02 -10.20 -4.81
CA ILE A 229 -17.52 -9.04 -4.08
C ILE A 229 -16.95 -9.53 -2.76
N PHE A 230 -15.64 -9.42 -2.63
CA PHE A 230 -14.93 -9.71 -1.39
C PHE A 230 -14.95 -8.43 -0.55
N HIS A 231 -15.41 -8.51 0.69
CA HIS A 231 -15.44 -7.36 1.58
C HIS A 231 -15.33 -7.79 3.04
N PRO A 232 -14.67 -7.01 3.91
CA PRO A 232 -14.67 -7.24 5.34
C PRO A 232 -15.94 -6.69 5.98
N ALA A 233 -16.20 -7.15 7.21
CA ALA A 233 -17.22 -6.63 8.10
C ALA A 233 -16.74 -6.73 9.56
N GLY A 234 -17.51 -6.19 10.51
CA GLY A 234 -17.22 -6.30 11.95
C GLY A 234 -16.21 -5.31 12.50
N GLY A 235 -15.64 -4.44 11.64
CA GLY A 235 -14.63 -3.44 11.99
C GLY A 235 -13.22 -4.00 12.09
N VAL A 236 -12.23 -3.10 12.00
CA VAL A 236 -10.81 -3.43 11.84
C VAL A 236 -10.22 -4.36 12.93
N PRO A 237 -10.45 -4.15 14.24
CA PRO A 237 -9.81 -5.00 15.25
C PRO A 237 -10.44 -6.38 15.42
N THR A 238 -11.68 -6.56 15.00
CA THR A 238 -12.51 -7.73 15.34
C THR A 238 -13.28 -8.31 14.16
N GLY A 239 -12.98 -7.87 12.94
CA GLY A 239 -13.74 -8.18 11.74
C GLY A 239 -13.48 -9.58 11.19
N TRP A 240 -14.18 -9.86 10.11
CA TRP A 240 -14.11 -11.09 9.32
C TRP A 240 -14.26 -10.77 7.83
N GLN A 241 -13.87 -11.70 6.98
CA GLN A 241 -14.00 -11.57 5.53
C GLN A 241 -15.30 -12.24 5.06
N VAL A 242 -16.09 -11.49 4.31
CA VAL A 242 -17.31 -11.92 3.66
C VAL A 242 -17.13 -11.95 2.15
N VAL A 243 -17.81 -12.84 1.47
CA VAL A 243 -17.92 -12.83 0.02
C VAL A 243 -19.39 -12.83 -0.37
N LEU A 244 -19.73 -11.89 -1.25
CA LEU A 244 -21.02 -11.82 -1.93
C LEU A 244 -20.89 -12.51 -3.28
N ARG A 245 -21.96 -13.20 -3.72
CA ARG A 245 -22.03 -13.87 -5.02
C ARG A 245 -23.39 -13.63 -5.69
N SER A 246 -23.35 -13.30 -6.98
CA SER A 246 -24.57 -13.18 -7.81
C SER A 246 -24.27 -13.47 -9.27
N LYS A 247 -25.28 -13.94 -10.04
CA LYS A 247 -25.22 -14.02 -11.50
C LYS A 247 -25.54 -12.70 -12.20
N ASN A 248 -26.03 -11.71 -11.47
CA ASN A 248 -26.32 -10.38 -11.97
C ASN A 248 -25.47 -9.37 -11.20
N ILE A 249 -24.78 -8.49 -11.90
CA ILE A 249 -23.88 -7.49 -11.31
C ILE A 249 -24.60 -6.54 -10.31
N TYR A 250 -25.89 -6.35 -10.45
CA TYR A 250 -26.71 -5.55 -9.53
C TYR A 250 -27.39 -6.39 -8.43
N GLY A 251 -27.10 -7.69 -8.37
CA GLY A 251 -27.71 -8.60 -7.41
C GLY A 251 -29.09 -9.16 -7.84
N PRO A 252 -29.85 -9.81 -6.92
CA PRO A 252 -29.52 -9.93 -5.50
C PRO A 252 -28.28 -10.78 -5.26
N TYR A 253 -27.55 -10.47 -4.18
CA TYR A 253 -26.36 -11.20 -3.78
C TYR A 253 -26.67 -12.18 -2.63
N GLU A 254 -26.19 -13.41 -2.77
CA GLU A 254 -25.99 -14.35 -1.66
C GLU A 254 -24.68 -14.01 -0.95
N TRP A 255 -24.51 -14.37 0.31
CA TRP A 255 -23.31 -14.12 1.05
C TRP A 255 -22.83 -15.30 1.90
N LYS A 256 -21.50 -15.35 2.16
CA LYS A 256 -20.86 -16.21 3.14
C LYS A 256 -19.73 -15.50 3.85
N THR A 257 -19.56 -15.78 5.16
CA THR A 257 -18.29 -15.54 5.85
C THR A 257 -17.31 -16.63 5.43
N VAL A 258 -16.13 -16.24 4.97
CA VAL A 258 -15.15 -17.16 4.34
C VAL A 258 -13.79 -17.18 5.03
N LEU A 259 -13.56 -16.22 5.93
CA LEU A 259 -12.37 -16.16 6.80
C LEU A 259 -12.74 -15.40 8.08
N ALA A 260 -12.45 -15.98 9.22
CA ALA A 260 -12.59 -15.37 10.54
C ALA A 260 -11.41 -15.73 11.43
N GLN A 261 -11.20 -14.98 12.52
CA GLN A 261 -10.10 -15.23 13.45
C GLN A 261 -10.07 -16.69 13.94
N GLY A 262 -11.23 -17.25 14.30
CA GLY A 262 -11.33 -18.56 14.92
C GLY A 262 -10.44 -18.70 16.15
N ASN A 263 -9.64 -19.74 16.21
CA ASN A 263 -8.66 -20.00 17.28
C ASN A 263 -7.26 -19.43 16.96
N SER A 264 -7.10 -18.69 15.86
CA SER A 264 -5.81 -18.11 15.51
C SER A 264 -5.52 -16.84 16.32
N PRO A 265 -4.25 -16.45 16.51
CA PRO A 265 -3.90 -15.16 17.13
C PRO A 265 -4.06 -13.97 16.17
N VAL A 266 -4.45 -14.21 14.91
CA VAL A 266 -4.65 -13.17 13.90
C VAL A 266 -6.05 -12.62 14.04
N ASN A 267 -6.19 -11.53 14.81
CA ASN A 267 -7.47 -10.87 15.03
C ASN A 267 -7.92 -10.12 13.76
N GLY A 268 -9.23 -10.01 13.60
CA GLY A 268 -9.87 -9.19 12.61
C GLY A 268 -9.29 -9.31 11.20
N PRO A 269 -9.19 -10.51 10.57
CA PRO A 269 -8.73 -10.60 9.19
C PRO A 269 -9.61 -9.71 8.31
N HIS A 270 -9.01 -8.67 7.73
CA HIS A 270 -9.77 -7.55 7.22
C HIS A 270 -9.17 -7.08 5.92
N GLN A 271 -10.02 -6.73 4.97
CA GLN A 271 -9.73 -6.06 3.70
C GLN A 271 -8.49 -6.58 2.99
N GLY A 272 -8.67 -7.08 1.77
CA GLY A 272 -7.57 -7.66 1.02
C GLY A 272 -7.94 -8.03 -0.40
N ALA A 273 -7.11 -8.85 -1.02
CA ALA A 273 -7.21 -9.21 -2.43
C ALA A 273 -7.12 -10.72 -2.64
N TRP A 274 -7.99 -11.23 -3.51
CA TRP A 274 -7.82 -12.52 -4.13
C TRP A 274 -6.86 -12.40 -5.30
N VAL A 275 -5.86 -13.28 -5.36
CA VAL A 275 -4.86 -13.38 -6.43
C VAL A 275 -4.63 -14.85 -6.76
N ASP A 276 -4.62 -15.17 -8.06
CA ASP A 276 -4.24 -16.51 -8.55
C ASP A 276 -2.76 -16.56 -8.92
N THR A 277 -2.17 -17.75 -8.91
CA THR A 277 -0.78 -17.97 -9.37
C THR A 277 -0.76 -18.43 -10.84
N PRO A 278 0.40 -18.34 -11.54
CA PRO A 278 0.56 -18.89 -12.89
C PRO A 278 0.27 -20.39 -12.99
N THR A 279 0.35 -21.12 -11.88
CA THR A 279 0.06 -22.56 -11.83
C THR A 279 -1.38 -22.89 -11.43
N GLY A 280 -2.22 -21.86 -11.17
CA GLY A 280 -3.63 -22.00 -10.86
C GLY A 280 -3.96 -22.26 -9.39
N GLU A 281 -3.03 -21.94 -8.46
CA GLU A 281 -3.39 -21.86 -7.04
C GLU A 281 -4.02 -20.49 -6.75
N ASP A 282 -4.99 -20.46 -5.82
CA ASP A 282 -5.63 -19.24 -5.34
C ASP A 282 -5.09 -18.85 -3.97
N TRP A 283 -4.90 -17.55 -3.76
CA TRP A 283 -4.34 -16.97 -2.55
C TRP A 283 -5.09 -15.70 -2.16
N PHE A 284 -5.09 -15.36 -0.85
CA PHE A 284 -5.73 -14.17 -0.34
C PHE A 284 -4.77 -13.39 0.55
N LEU A 285 -4.56 -12.13 0.21
CA LEU A 285 -3.84 -11.14 1.02
C LEU A 285 -4.85 -10.42 1.91
N HIS A 286 -4.50 -10.16 3.17
CA HIS A 286 -5.30 -9.34 4.06
C HIS A 286 -4.40 -8.70 5.13
N PHE A 287 -4.91 -7.74 5.87
CA PHE A 287 -4.18 -7.20 7.00
C PHE A 287 -4.71 -7.68 8.35
N GLN A 288 -3.88 -7.49 9.38
CA GLN A 288 -4.20 -7.57 10.79
C GLN A 288 -3.84 -6.24 11.44
N ASP A 289 -4.73 -5.67 12.25
CA ASP A 289 -4.44 -4.46 13.05
C ASP A 289 -3.68 -4.85 14.33
N VAL A 290 -2.47 -4.33 14.48
CA VAL A 290 -1.61 -4.54 15.65
C VAL A 290 -1.33 -3.23 16.40
N GLY A 291 -2.29 -2.32 16.38
CA GLY A 291 -2.26 -1.06 17.12
C GLY A 291 -1.17 -0.10 16.65
N ALA A 292 -0.25 0.27 17.51
CA ALA A 292 0.79 1.26 17.21
C ALA A 292 1.76 0.85 16.09
N TYR A 293 1.88 -0.43 15.79
CA TYR A 293 2.71 -0.93 14.69
C TYR A 293 2.00 -0.89 13.33
N GLY A 294 0.72 -0.53 13.32
CA GLY A 294 -0.08 -0.42 12.11
C GLY A 294 -0.77 -1.72 11.69
N ARG A 295 -1.09 -1.82 10.42
CA ARG A 295 -1.83 -2.92 9.83
C ARG A 295 -0.90 -3.80 9.01
N ILE A 296 -0.42 -4.87 9.65
CA ILE A 296 0.55 -5.81 9.06
C ILE A 296 -0.13 -6.79 8.11
N MET A 297 0.58 -7.20 7.05
CA MET A 297 0.00 -7.94 5.96
C MET A 297 0.22 -9.45 6.06
N HIS A 298 -0.84 -10.22 5.88
CA HIS A 298 -0.87 -11.68 5.90
C HIS A 298 -1.19 -12.25 4.51
N LEU A 299 -0.70 -13.46 4.24
CA LEU A 299 -1.02 -14.26 3.07
C LEU A 299 -1.70 -15.55 3.51
N GLN A 300 -2.85 -15.87 2.91
CA GLN A 300 -3.61 -17.08 3.21
C GLN A 300 -3.76 -17.95 1.97
N PRO A 301 -3.66 -19.29 2.10
CA PRO A 301 -4.11 -20.19 1.04
C PRO A 301 -5.62 -20.01 0.84
N MET A 302 -6.07 -20.16 -0.39
CA MET A 302 -7.49 -20.10 -0.74
C MET A 302 -7.83 -21.25 -1.68
N LYS A 303 -9.05 -21.78 -1.57
CA LYS A 303 -9.59 -22.77 -2.49
C LYS A 303 -11.06 -22.51 -2.75
N TRP A 304 -11.55 -22.91 -3.92
CA TRP A 304 -12.95 -22.83 -4.28
C TRP A 304 -13.66 -24.16 -4.00
N VAL A 305 -14.78 -24.10 -3.28
CA VAL A 305 -15.63 -25.24 -2.95
C VAL A 305 -17.09 -24.87 -3.27
N ASN A 306 -17.70 -25.55 -4.23
CA ASN A 306 -19.08 -25.27 -4.68
C ASN A 306 -19.29 -23.79 -5.06
N ASP A 307 -18.33 -23.21 -5.81
CA ASP A 307 -18.32 -21.80 -6.21
C ASP A 307 -18.31 -20.80 -5.03
N TRP A 308 -17.79 -21.21 -3.88
CA TRP A 308 -17.47 -20.33 -2.76
C TRP A 308 -15.98 -20.43 -2.39
N PRO A 309 -15.32 -19.32 -2.11
CA PRO A 309 -13.96 -19.39 -1.61
C PRO A 309 -13.93 -19.82 -0.14
N VAL A 310 -12.96 -20.62 0.21
CA VAL A 310 -12.58 -20.94 1.59
C VAL A 310 -11.16 -20.42 1.77
N ILE A 311 -10.96 -19.43 2.65
CA ILE A 311 -9.70 -18.74 2.85
C ILE A 311 -9.06 -19.21 4.16
N GLY A 312 -7.74 -19.52 4.14
CA GLY A 312 -7.08 -20.13 5.28
C GLY A 312 -7.38 -21.63 5.39
N ILE A 313 -7.48 -22.13 6.61
CA ILE A 313 -7.78 -23.53 6.90
C ILE A 313 -9.13 -23.65 7.59
N ASP A 314 -10.06 -24.26 6.89
CA ASP A 314 -11.35 -24.68 7.43
C ASP A 314 -11.16 -25.99 8.20
N LYS A 315 -11.26 -25.94 9.54
CA LYS A 315 -10.99 -27.05 10.44
C LYS A 315 -12.24 -27.89 10.77
N ASP A 316 -13.39 -27.28 10.72
CA ASP A 316 -14.68 -27.88 11.12
C ASP A 316 -15.62 -28.15 9.93
N GLY A 317 -15.26 -27.67 8.73
CA GLY A 317 -15.98 -27.97 7.50
C GLY A 317 -17.21 -27.07 7.25
N ASP A 318 -17.31 -25.92 7.92
CA ASP A 318 -18.43 -24.98 7.78
C ASP A 318 -18.28 -24.04 6.56
N GLY A 319 -17.08 -24.03 5.93
CA GLY A 319 -16.74 -23.21 4.77
C GLY A 319 -16.12 -21.85 5.14
N CYS A 320 -15.86 -21.58 6.43
CA CYS A 320 -15.14 -20.43 6.93
C CYS A 320 -13.75 -20.87 7.42
N GLY A 321 -12.69 -20.37 6.82
CA GLY A 321 -11.32 -20.72 7.24
C GLY A 321 -10.80 -19.84 8.37
N GLU A 322 -9.72 -20.31 9.00
CA GLU A 322 -8.93 -19.57 9.99
C GLU A 322 -7.57 -19.19 9.39
N PRO A 323 -6.98 -18.02 9.76
CA PRO A 323 -5.65 -17.62 9.30
C PRO A 323 -4.56 -18.62 9.67
N VAL A 324 -3.63 -18.87 8.74
CA VAL A 324 -2.40 -19.65 8.99
C VAL A 324 -1.27 -18.74 9.46
N LEU A 325 -0.42 -19.24 10.38
CA LEU A 325 0.81 -18.54 10.79
C LEU A 325 2.03 -18.98 9.98
N THR A 326 2.04 -20.23 9.56
CA THR A 326 3.09 -20.81 8.71
C THR A 326 2.44 -21.75 7.71
N TYR A 327 2.84 -21.65 6.44
CA TYR A 327 2.30 -22.52 5.40
C TYR A 327 3.34 -22.78 4.30
N LYS A 328 3.06 -23.69 3.35
CA LYS A 328 3.84 -23.84 2.13
C LYS A 328 3.77 -22.57 1.30
N LYS A 329 4.85 -22.21 0.64
CA LYS A 329 4.85 -21.06 -0.31
C LYS A 329 3.90 -21.33 -1.47
N PRO A 330 3.35 -20.26 -2.09
CA PRO A 330 2.61 -20.37 -3.35
C PRO A 330 3.44 -21.09 -4.41
N ASN A 331 2.80 -22.02 -5.13
CA ASN A 331 3.41 -22.61 -6.30
C ASN A 331 3.28 -21.61 -7.46
N VAL A 332 4.39 -21.06 -7.89
CA VAL A 332 4.50 -20.14 -9.05
C VAL A 332 5.32 -20.75 -10.19
N GLY A 333 5.54 -22.07 -10.14
CA GLY A 333 6.29 -22.83 -11.16
C GLY A 333 7.80 -22.79 -11.03
N GLN A 334 8.35 -21.89 -10.19
CA GLN A 334 9.79 -21.77 -9.95
C GLN A 334 10.10 -21.17 -8.58
N THR A 335 11.36 -21.18 -8.19
CA THR A 335 11.83 -20.60 -6.93
C THR A 335 12.52 -19.26 -7.19
N TYR A 336 12.22 -18.27 -6.38
CA TYR A 336 12.84 -16.96 -6.43
C TYR A 336 13.75 -16.69 -5.23
N PRO A 337 14.77 -15.83 -5.38
CA PRO A 337 15.62 -15.44 -4.26
C PRO A 337 14.83 -14.74 -3.16
N ILE A 338 15.25 -14.94 -1.92
CA ILE A 338 14.70 -14.23 -0.77
C ILE A 338 15.00 -12.73 -0.93
N CYS A 339 13.99 -11.90 -0.75
CA CYS A 339 14.11 -10.47 -0.67
C CYS A 339 13.03 -9.87 0.25
N THR A 340 13.29 -8.65 0.73
CA THR A 340 12.36 -7.87 1.55
C THR A 340 12.34 -6.42 1.07
N PRO A 341 11.34 -5.61 1.47
CA PRO A 341 11.43 -4.18 1.35
C PRO A 341 12.71 -3.65 2.00
N GLN A 342 13.29 -2.62 1.40
CA GLN A 342 14.50 -1.98 1.93
C GLN A 342 14.17 -1.21 3.22
N GLU A 343 15.02 -1.33 4.24
CA GLU A 343 14.88 -0.70 5.55
C GLU A 343 16.02 0.27 5.86
N SER A 344 17.19 0.05 5.27
CA SER A 344 18.39 0.86 5.46
C SER A 344 18.72 1.67 4.21
N ASP A 345 19.35 2.82 4.38
CA ASP A 345 19.74 3.71 3.29
C ASP A 345 21.06 4.41 3.60
N GLU A 346 22.04 4.30 2.72
CA GLU A 346 23.30 5.03 2.77
C GLU A 346 23.23 6.36 2.02
N PHE A 347 22.06 6.69 1.43
CA PHE A 347 21.80 7.92 0.66
C PHE A 347 22.82 8.14 -0.46
N ASP A 348 23.17 7.07 -1.18
CA ASP A 348 24.09 7.08 -2.33
C ASP A 348 23.41 7.42 -3.66
N GLY A 349 22.10 7.66 -3.63
CA GLY A 349 21.29 8.15 -4.73
C GLY A 349 21.09 9.67 -4.74
N TYR A 350 20.73 10.21 -5.91
CA TYR A 350 20.37 11.64 -6.08
C TYR A 350 18.87 11.90 -5.87
N THR A 351 18.11 10.86 -5.51
CA THR A 351 16.70 10.91 -5.19
C THR A 351 16.45 10.08 -3.95
N LEU A 352 15.34 10.32 -3.31
CA LEU A 352 14.90 9.53 -2.15
C LEU A 352 14.64 8.08 -2.56
N SER A 353 15.16 7.13 -1.81
CA SER A 353 14.85 5.71 -2.01
C SER A 353 13.38 5.42 -1.65
N PRO A 354 12.73 4.42 -2.30
CA PRO A 354 11.28 4.30 -2.31
C PRO A 354 10.64 3.90 -0.96
N GLN A 355 11.43 3.50 0.05
CA GLN A 355 10.94 3.25 1.40
C GLN A 355 10.61 4.52 2.18
N TRP A 356 11.16 5.67 1.78
CA TRP A 356 10.98 6.94 2.48
C TRP A 356 9.72 7.67 2.03
N GLN A 357 9.05 8.30 2.99
CA GLN A 357 7.89 9.14 2.79
C GLN A 357 7.97 10.39 3.67
N TRP A 358 7.51 11.52 3.15
CA TRP A 358 7.29 12.72 3.94
C TRP A 358 5.96 12.63 4.67
N HIS A 359 5.87 13.28 5.82
CA HIS A 359 4.69 13.30 6.68
C HIS A 359 3.50 14.08 6.10
N ALA A 360 3.74 14.88 5.07
CA ALA A 360 2.75 15.69 4.36
C ALA A 360 3.20 15.99 2.93
N ASN A 361 2.53 16.94 2.27
CA ASN A 361 2.90 17.39 0.93
C ASN A 361 4.36 17.81 0.86
N ILE A 362 5.05 17.34 -0.19
CA ILE A 362 6.48 17.55 -0.37
C ILE A 362 6.77 19.03 -0.65
N ASN A 363 7.84 19.52 -0.01
CA ASN A 363 8.45 20.79 -0.36
C ASN A 363 9.94 20.56 -0.68
N GLU A 364 10.35 20.92 -1.89
CA GLU A 364 11.72 20.74 -2.37
C GLU A 364 12.79 21.43 -1.51
N LYS A 365 12.39 22.41 -0.68
CA LYS A 365 13.30 23.13 0.23
C LYS A 365 13.64 22.33 1.49
N TRP A 366 13.01 21.19 1.73
CA TRP A 366 13.24 20.41 2.96
C TRP A 366 14.50 19.56 2.90
N ALA A 367 14.92 19.13 1.71
CA ALA A 367 16.04 18.22 1.57
C ALA A 367 16.90 18.50 0.34
N TYR A 368 18.18 18.10 0.44
CA TYR A 368 19.10 18.01 -0.68
C TYR A 368 19.80 16.64 -0.65
N TYR A 369 19.80 15.96 -1.77
CA TYR A 369 20.38 14.62 -1.92
C TYR A 369 21.76 14.74 -2.58
N ALA A 370 22.80 14.29 -1.87
CA ALA A 370 24.18 14.32 -2.33
C ALA A 370 24.70 12.88 -2.53
N GLY A 371 24.19 12.20 -3.56
CA GLY A 371 24.48 10.80 -3.83
C GLY A 371 25.97 10.51 -4.03
N ASP A 372 26.72 11.42 -4.62
CA ASP A 372 28.19 11.33 -4.76
C ASP A 372 28.96 11.35 -3.43
N LYS A 373 28.31 11.75 -2.35
CA LYS A 373 28.89 11.88 -1.01
C LYS A 373 28.15 11.03 0.05
N SER A 374 27.17 10.27 -0.38
CA SER A 374 26.37 9.35 0.46
C SER A 374 25.79 10.05 1.69
N TYR A 375 25.00 11.11 1.48
CA TYR A 375 24.20 11.72 2.53
C TYR A 375 22.95 12.45 1.99
N VAL A 376 21.94 12.55 2.82
CA VAL A 376 20.85 13.52 2.67
C VAL A 376 21.06 14.68 3.64
N ARG A 377 20.88 15.90 3.17
CA ARG A 377 20.85 17.10 4.02
C ARG A 377 19.40 17.51 4.22
N LEU A 378 18.94 17.47 5.46
CA LEU A 378 17.65 18.00 5.86
C LEU A 378 17.85 19.44 6.36
N TYR A 379 17.01 20.35 5.90
CA TYR A 379 17.05 21.76 6.31
C TYR A 379 16.04 21.99 7.44
N SER A 380 16.47 22.77 8.45
CA SER A 380 15.55 23.30 9.44
C SER A 380 14.50 24.16 8.74
N TYR A 381 13.25 23.86 8.95
CA TYR A 381 12.12 24.61 8.38
C TYR A 381 11.32 25.24 9.51
N PRO A 382 10.93 26.53 9.39
CA PRO A 382 10.13 27.18 10.42
C PRO A 382 8.80 26.47 10.63
N VAL A 383 8.49 26.11 11.86
CA VAL A 383 7.17 25.63 12.23
C VAL A 383 6.25 26.79 12.52
N LEU A 384 4.97 26.64 12.17
CA LEU A 384 3.96 27.64 12.45
C LEU A 384 3.74 27.79 13.96
N LYS A 385 3.38 29.00 14.42
CA LYS A 385 3.20 29.28 15.86
C LYS A 385 2.13 28.44 16.54
N GLU A 386 1.14 28.01 15.76
CA GLU A 386 0.03 27.16 16.21
C GLU A 386 0.43 25.69 16.37
N TYR A 387 1.61 25.25 15.88
CA TYR A 387 2.08 23.88 16.02
C TYR A 387 2.51 23.65 17.47
N LYS A 388 1.97 22.58 18.05
CA LYS A 388 2.19 22.25 19.46
C LYS A 388 3.31 21.26 19.69
N ASN A 389 3.47 20.35 18.74
CA ASN A 389 4.41 19.23 18.85
C ASN A 389 4.77 18.67 17.46
N LEU A 390 5.56 17.59 17.39
CA LEU A 390 5.97 16.97 16.12
C LEU A 390 4.81 16.40 15.30
N TRP A 391 3.66 16.13 15.91
CA TRP A 391 2.46 15.68 15.20
C TRP A 391 1.98 16.72 14.17
N ASP A 392 2.18 17.98 14.43
CA ASP A 392 1.82 19.08 13.53
C ASP A 392 2.89 19.40 12.47
N VAL A 393 4.11 18.81 12.58
CA VAL A 393 5.25 19.15 11.71
C VAL A 393 5.20 18.37 10.40
N THR A 394 5.35 19.07 9.28
CA THR A 394 5.23 18.52 7.93
C THR A 394 6.53 17.89 7.40
N ASN A 395 7.70 18.46 7.75
CA ASN A 395 9.00 18.10 7.21
C ASN A 395 9.70 16.96 7.99
N LEU A 396 8.92 15.96 8.39
CA LEU A 396 9.45 14.70 8.93
C LEU A 396 9.63 13.70 7.79
N LEU A 397 10.85 13.17 7.66
CA LEU A 397 11.17 12.11 6.72
C LEU A 397 11.04 10.77 7.42
N LEU A 398 10.11 9.95 6.98
CA LEU A 398 9.65 8.75 7.67
C LEU A 398 9.82 7.50 6.80
N GLN A 399 9.96 6.36 7.45
CA GLN A 399 9.73 5.05 6.85
C GLN A 399 8.92 4.18 7.81
N LYS A 400 8.30 3.13 7.27
CA LYS A 400 7.53 2.19 8.07
C LYS A 400 8.43 1.42 9.03
N THR A 401 7.95 1.13 10.23
CA THR A 401 8.67 0.24 11.16
C THR A 401 8.73 -1.18 10.59
N PRO A 402 9.91 -1.83 10.59
CA PRO A 402 10.07 -3.14 9.93
C PRO A 402 9.53 -4.31 10.76
N SER A 403 9.23 -4.09 12.04
CA SER A 403 8.72 -5.09 12.98
C SER A 403 8.39 -4.40 14.32
N ASP A 404 7.88 -5.17 15.27
CA ASP A 404 7.66 -4.75 16.66
C ASP A 404 8.95 -4.68 17.50
N ASN A 405 10.06 -5.20 16.96
CA ASN A 405 11.36 -5.22 17.65
C ASN A 405 12.48 -5.00 16.63
N PHE A 406 13.13 -3.84 16.69
CA PHE A 406 14.23 -3.49 15.82
C PHE A 406 15.17 -2.46 16.46
N THR A 407 16.35 -2.31 15.88
CA THR A 407 17.31 -1.25 16.22
C THR A 407 17.50 -0.33 15.02
N ALA A 408 17.30 0.98 15.22
CA ALA A 408 17.61 2.01 14.23
C ALA A 408 18.90 2.72 14.61
N THR A 409 19.81 2.87 13.63
CA THR A 409 21.08 3.59 13.80
C THR A 409 21.16 4.70 12.76
N MET A 410 21.51 5.89 13.19
CA MET A 410 21.69 7.05 12.32
C MET A 410 23.04 7.73 12.59
N LYS A 411 23.80 7.98 11.53
CA LYS A 411 24.96 8.90 11.57
C LYS A 411 24.46 10.30 11.23
N LEU A 412 24.66 11.25 12.12
CA LEU A 412 24.15 12.60 12.01
C LEU A 412 25.27 13.64 12.16
N THR A 413 25.27 14.65 11.29
CA THR A 413 26.02 15.91 11.48
C THR A 413 25.00 17.03 11.63
N PHE A 414 25.02 17.73 12.75
CA PHE A 414 24.14 18.87 13.01
C PHE A 414 24.91 20.18 12.97
N SER A 415 24.49 21.09 12.09
CA SER A 415 25.10 22.40 11.89
C SER A 415 24.05 23.50 12.05
N PRO A 416 23.61 23.79 13.28
CA PRO A 416 22.56 24.77 13.51
C PRO A 416 23.06 26.19 13.24
N ASN A 417 22.12 27.09 12.91
CA ASN A 417 22.43 28.51 12.82
C ASN A 417 22.65 29.10 14.23
N PRO A 418 23.81 29.65 14.55
CA PRO A 418 24.14 30.15 15.89
C PRO A 418 23.21 31.31 16.34
N LYS A 419 22.57 31.98 15.39
CA LYS A 419 21.63 33.11 15.64
C LYS A 419 20.19 32.64 15.87
N LEU A 420 19.86 31.38 15.53
CA LEU A 420 18.52 30.82 15.71
C LEU A 420 18.55 29.78 16.81
N LYS A 421 17.66 29.91 17.78
CA LYS A 421 17.51 28.94 18.87
C LYS A 421 16.27 28.10 18.67
N GLY A 422 16.30 26.87 19.20
CA GLY A 422 15.19 25.93 19.07
C GLY A 422 15.25 25.05 17.81
N GLU A 423 16.32 25.16 16.97
CA GLU A 423 16.53 24.18 15.91
C GLU A 423 16.74 22.79 16.49
N ARG A 424 16.06 21.80 15.93
CA ARG A 424 16.08 20.41 16.41
C ARG A 424 16.31 19.45 15.25
N THR A 425 17.03 18.37 15.54
CA THR A 425 17.20 17.24 14.63
C THR A 425 17.40 15.97 15.43
N GLY A 426 17.08 14.82 14.86
CA GLY A 426 17.27 13.56 15.59
C GLY A 426 16.52 12.40 14.94
N LEU A 427 16.47 11.30 15.68
CA LEU A 427 15.74 10.09 15.34
C LEU A 427 14.49 10.01 16.20
N VAL A 428 13.34 9.78 15.56
CA VAL A 428 12.04 9.73 16.21
C VAL A 428 11.26 8.48 15.79
N VAL A 429 10.63 7.81 16.76
CA VAL A 429 9.56 6.84 16.51
C VAL A 429 8.26 7.61 16.61
N MET A 430 7.55 7.72 15.48
CA MET A 430 6.43 8.63 15.31
C MET A 430 5.10 7.89 15.37
N GLY A 431 4.16 8.42 16.15
CA GLY A 431 2.78 8.01 16.29
C GLY A 431 1.98 9.17 16.84
N ARG A 432 0.79 8.94 17.40
CA ARG A 432 0.07 9.95 18.18
C ARG A 432 0.91 10.38 19.38
N ASP A 433 1.42 9.40 20.09
CA ASP A 433 2.50 9.55 21.03
C ASP A 433 3.79 9.23 20.31
N TYR A 434 4.86 9.95 20.60
CA TYR A 434 6.15 9.73 19.95
C TYR A 434 7.30 9.81 20.95
N ALA A 435 8.40 9.15 20.62
CA ALA A 435 9.64 9.24 21.36
C ALA A 435 10.80 9.51 20.42
N GLY A 436 11.80 10.25 20.89
CA GLY A 436 12.95 10.58 20.05
C GLY A 436 14.19 10.94 20.82
N ILE A 437 15.34 10.68 20.20
CA ILE A 437 16.66 11.16 20.62
C ILE A 437 16.98 12.37 19.76
N ILE A 438 16.98 13.56 20.34
CA ILE A 438 16.98 14.83 19.61
C ILE A 438 18.13 15.72 20.07
N LEU A 439 18.87 16.28 19.12
CA LEU A 439 19.79 17.39 19.34
C LEU A 439 19.04 18.72 19.20
N GLU A 440 19.18 19.60 20.17
CA GLU A 440 18.58 20.92 20.19
C GLU A 440 19.63 22.02 20.36
N ASN A 441 19.53 23.08 19.53
CA ASN A 441 20.33 24.30 19.66
C ASN A 441 19.68 25.26 20.64
N THR A 442 20.24 25.35 21.85
CA THR A 442 19.73 26.20 22.94
C THR A 442 20.66 27.37 23.24
N ASP A 443 20.23 28.29 24.10
CA ASP A 443 21.08 29.39 24.60
C ASP A 443 22.30 28.89 25.37
N LYS A 444 22.23 27.67 25.89
CA LYS A 444 23.34 27.01 26.62
C LYS A 444 24.23 26.15 25.71
N GLY A 445 24.00 26.18 24.38
CA GLY A 445 24.68 25.34 23.39
C GLY A 445 23.83 24.16 22.92
N LEU A 446 24.47 23.18 22.32
CA LEU A 446 23.82 21.94 21.88
C LEU A 446 23.53 21.03 23.07
N ILE A 447 22.32 20.59 23.17
CA ILE A 447 21.91 19.57 24.15
C ILE A 447 21.35 18.36 23.44
N LEU A 448 21.65 17.18 23.98
CA LEU A 448 21.00 15.92 23.61
C LEU A 448 19.87 15.68 24.57
N SER A 449 18.68 15.51 24.04
CA SER A 449 17.45 15.31 24.80
C SER A 449 16.78 14.01 24.39
N LEU A 450 16.27 13.29 25.38
CA LEU A 450 15.30 12.22 25.17
C LEU A 450 13.91 12.84 25.33
N ILE A 451 13.14 12.85 24.27
CA ILE A 451 11.77 13.38 24.26
C ILE A 451 10.81 12.20 24.20
N HIS A 452 9.80 12.23 25.08
CA HIS A 452 8.69 11.31 25.08
C HIS A 452 7.40 12.12 25.32
N ILE A 453 6.45 12.05 24.38
CA ILE A 453 5.18 12.78 24.44
C ILE A 453 4.03 11.82 24.13
#